data_2ce8c70dbc65fdc08b810ac446a92ee7
#
_entry.id   2ce8c70dbc65fdc08b810ac446a92ee7
#
_cell.length_a   1.000
_cell.length_b   1.000
_cell.length_c   1.000
_cell.angle_alpha   90.00
_cell.angle_beta   90.00
_cell.angle_gamma   90.00
#
_symmetry.space_group_name_H-M   'P 1'
#
loop_
_entity.id
_entity.type
_entity.pdbx_description
1 polymer ?
#
loop_
_entity_poly.entity_id
_entity_poly.type
_entity_poly.pdbx_seq_one_letter_code
_entity_poly.pdbx_strand_id
1 'polypeptide(L)'
;MGERGYLAGLLGMHYPTQYTDIRNQSVSPEEWDHFHELIVTDELSRCGSGGVVWNLIGGYGIGLPPLVKFGKESVKKRVVPDVIAGKKRICLCITEPDAGSDVANLVTEAKKTEDGKYYIVNGEKKWITNGIWSDYFTVAVRTGGEGMGGVSLLLIEKTMPGVSVRRMDCQGVWASGTTYVNFEDVKVPVENLIGKENQGFKVIMTNFNHERLGIIIQANRFSRVCYEEALKYASKRKTFGKKLVDHPVLTSAMFTYFRLSEPN
;
A
#
# COMPACT_ATOMS: atom_id res chain seq x y z
N MET A 1 -9.69 -4.84 -12.34
CA MET A 1 -10.06 -5.05 -10.92
C MET A 1 -11.10 -4.03 -10.46
N GLY A 2 -10.96 -2.74 -10.79
CA GLY A 2 -11.91 -1.68 -10.42
C GLY A 2 -13.32 -1.99 -10.91
N GLU A 3 -13.53 -2.11 -12.21
CA GLU A 3 -14.83 -2.39 -12.85
C GLU A 3 -15.53 -3.65 -12.35
N ARG A 4 -14.78 -4.60 -11.80
CA ARG A 4 -15.31 -5.85 -11.22
C ARG A 4 -15.52 -5.78 -9.71
N GLY A 5 -15.37 -4.62 -9.08
CA GLY A 5 -15.61 -4.40 -7.66
C GLY A 5 -14.54 -4.93 -6.69
N TYR A 6 -13.45 -5.52 -7.17
CA TYR A 6 -12.40 -6.03 -6.27
C TYR A 6 -11.65 -4.91 -5.54
N LEU A 7 -11.39 -3.77 -6.20
CA LEU A 7 -10.68 -2.68 -5.54
C LEU A 7 -11.48 -2.11 -4.36
N ALA A 8 -12.80 -1.97 -4.49
CA ALA A 8 -13.64 -1.48 -3.42
C ALA A 8 -13.56 -2.33 -2.13
N GLY A 9 -13.39 -3.65 -2.29
CA GLY A 9 -13.28 -4.57 -1.17
C GLY A 9 -11.88 -4.65 -0.50
N LEU A 10 -10.83 -4.10 -1.14
CA LEU A 10 -9.44 -4.22 -0.66
C LEU A 10 -8.97 -3.00 0.16
N LEU A 11 -9.84 -2.42 0.97
CA LEU A 11 -9.56 -1.21 1.74
C LEU A 11 -9.45 -1.43 3.26
N GLY A 12 -9.53 -2.68 3.72
CA GLY A 12 -9.50 -2.98 5.16
C GLY A 12 -10.65 -2.36 5.94
N MET A 13 -11.83 -2.27 5.33
CA MET A 13 -13.05 -1.69 5.91
C MET A 13 -14.29 -2.24 5.20
N HIS A 14 -15.47 -1.88 5.68
CA HIS A 14 -16.72 -2.18 4.97
C HIS A 14 -16.70 -1.64 3.53
N TYR A 15 -17.32 -2.37 2.63
CA TYR A 15 -17.41 -1.99 1.23
C TYR A 15 -18.00 -0.58 1.09
N PRO A 16 -17.32 0.37 0.41
CA PRO A 16 -17.66 1.79 0.45
C PRO A 16 -18.78 2.14 -0.53
N THR A 17 -19.98 1.57 -0.32
CA THR A 17 -21.15 1.73 -1.20
C THR A 17 -21.59 3.18 -1.42
N GLN A 18 -21.28 4.07 -0.47
CA GLN A 18 -21.58 5.51 -0.55
C GLN A 18 -20.74 6.26 -1.60
N TYR A 19 -19.67 5.64 -2.14
CA TYR A 19 -18.78 6.28 -3.12
C TYR A 19 -18.76 5.55 -4.47
N THR A 20 -19.40 4.40 -4.58
CA THR A 20 -19.39 3.62 -5.83
C THR A 20 -20.61 2.74 -5.95
N ASP A 21 -21.17 2.66 -7.17
CA ASP A 21 -22.18 1.69 -7.55
C ASP A 21 -21.58 0.41 -8.15
N ILE A 22 -20.26 0.37 -8.30
CA ILE A 22 -19.55 -0.83 -8.75
C ILE A 22 -19.70 -1.91 -7.69
N ARG A 23 -20.15 -3.09 -8.08
CA ARG A 23 -20.37 -4.25 -7.19
C ARG A 23 -19.53 -5.43 -7.67
N ASN A 24 -19.07 -6.23 -6.71
CA ASN A 24 -18.55 -7.55 -7.04
C ASN A 24 -19.69 -8.47 -7.48
N GLN A 25 -19.45 -9.28 -8.50
CA GLN A 25 -20.49 -10.16 -9.06
C GLN A 25 -20.77 -11.41 -8.23
N SER A 26 -19.82 -11.78 -7.35
CA SER A 26 -19.85 -13.04 -6.60
C SER A 26 -20.17 -12.86 -5.12
N VAL A 27 -19.92 -11.67 -4.57
CA VAL A 27 -20.10 -11.36 -3.15
C VAL A 27 -20.76 -10.00 -3.01
N SER A 28 -21.85 -9.93 -2.24
CA SER A 28 -22.54 -8.67 -1.99
C SER A 28 -21.69 -7.74 -1.11
N PRO A 29 -21.88 -6.42 -1.17
CA PRO A 29 -21.16 -5.47 -0.33
C PRO A 29 -21.34 -5.72 1.19
N GLU A 30 -22.50 -6.22 1.58
CA GLU A 30 -22.87 -6.51 2.97
C GLU A 30 -22.16 -7.76 3.50
N GLU A 31 -21.86 -8.72 2.61
CA GLU A 31 -21.17 -9.98 2.93
C GLU A 31 -19.65 -9.82 2.88
N TRP A 32 -19.15 -8.74 2.21
CA TRP A 32 -17.72 -8.54 2.03
C TRP A 32 -17.03 -8.22 3.35
N ASP A 33 -16.09 -9.08 3.75
CA ASP A 33 -15.31 -8.98 4.98
C ASP A 33 -13.80 -9.16 4.75
N HIS A 34 -13.02 -9.18 5.81
CA HIS A 34 -11.57 -9.38 5.74
C HIS A 34 -11.13 -10.75 5.23
N PHE A 35 -11.97 -11.78 5.30
CA PHE A 35 -11.66 -13.09 4.73
C PHE A 35 -11.74 -13.05 3.21
N HIS A 36 -12.67 -12.30 2.63
CA HIS A 36 -12.73 -12.07 1.18
C HIS A 36 -11.50 -11.31 0.69
N GLU A 37 -11.05 -10.31 1.44
CA GLU A 37 -9.81 -9.58 1.15
C GLU A 37 -8.58 -10.52 1.23
N LEU A 38 -8.51 -11.38 2.25
CA LEU A 38 -7.47 -12.40 2.39
C LEU A 38 -7.43 -13.30 1.16
N ILE A 39 -8.57 -13.87 0.74
CA ILE A 39 -8.66 -14.76 -0.41
C ILE A 39 -8.19 -14.07 -1.69
N VAL A 40 -8.65 -12.84 -1.95
CA VAL A 40 -8.26 -12.10 -3.15
C VAL A 40 -6.75 -11.79 -3.15
N THR A 41 -6.20 -11.36 -2.02
CA THR A 41 -4.77 -11.04 -1.88
C THR A 41 -3.91 -12.29 -2.02
N ASP A 42 -4.33 -13.40 -1.42
CA ASP A 42 -3.67 -14.71 -1.51
C ASP A 42 -3.63 -15.20 -2.97
N GLU A 43 -4.77 -15.18 -3.67
CA GLU A 43 -4.85 -15.61 -5.07
C GLU A 43 -4.06 -14.69 -6.02
N LEU A 44 -4.07 -13.38 -5.84
CA LEU A 44 -3.22 -12.48 -6.60
C LEU A 44 -1.73 -12.78 -6.39
N SER A 45 -1.35 -13.16 -5.18
CA SER A 45 0.03 -13.46 -4.82
C SER A 45 0.55 -14.79 -5.42
N ARG A 46 -0.34 -15.65 -5.95
CA ARG A 46 0.07 -16.86 -6.68
C ARG A 46 0.94 -16.60 -7.90
N CYS A 47 0.93 -15.39 -8.43
CA CYS A 47 1.84 -15.01 -9.52
C CYS A 47 3.33 -15.04 -9.11
N GLY A 48 3.64 -15.16 -7.82
CA GLY A 48 5.01 -15.24 -7.30
C GLY A 48 5.81 -13.94 -7.43
N SER A 49 5.15 -12.80 -7.69
CA SER A 49 5.81 -11.51 -7.91
C SER A 49 5.27 -10.43 -7.01
N GLY A 50 6.04 -10.05 -5.98
CA GLY A 50 5.68 -8.95 -5.07
C GLY A 50 5.51 -7.62 -5.82
N GLY A 51 6.34 -7.33 -6.80
CA GLY A 51 6.25 -6.11 -7.60
C GLY A 51 4.94 -6.00 -8.38
N VAL A 52 4.43 -7.10 -8.93
CA VAL A 52 3.13 -7.13 -9.64
C VAL A 52 1.98 -6.92 -8.65
N VAL A 53 1.98 -7.63 -7.52
CA VAL A 53 0.95 -7.48 -6.49
C VAL A 53 0.93 -6.04 -5.96
N TRP A 54 2.09 -5.45 -5.67
CA TRP A 54 2.20 -4.07 -5.20
C TRP A 54 1.80 -3.03 -6.26
N ASN A 55 1.98 -3.35 -7.56
CA ASN A 55 1.45 -2.50 -8.63
C ASN A 55 -0.08 -2.48 -8.62
N LEU A 56 -0.70 -3.65 -8.42
CA LEU A 56 -2.15 -3.81 -8.54
C LEU A 56 -2.89 -3.25 -7.32
N ILE A 57 -2.40 -3.56 -6.12
CA ILE A 57 -3.11 -3.28 -4.88
C ILE A 57 -2.29 -2.55 -3.81
N GLY A 58 -0.93 -2.58 -3.88
CA GLY A 58 -0.08 -2.06 -2.80
C GLY A 58 -0.28 -0.56 -2.57
N GLY A 59 0.00 0.30 -3.55
CA GLY A 59 -0.16 1.74 -3.40
C GLY A 59 -1.60 2.15 -3.10
N TYR A 60 -2.56 1.53 -3.76
CA TYR A 60 -3.98 1.72 -3.57
C TYR A 60 -4.43 1.35 -2.14
N GLY A 61 -4.13 0.10 -1.72
CA GLY A 61 -4.62 -0.46 -0.45
C GLY A 61 -4.05 0.23 0.80
N ILE A 62 -2.95 0.98 0.67
CA ILE A 62 -2.35 1.74 1.77
C ILE A 62 -2.55 3.25 1.64
N GLY A 63 -2.72 3.78 0.41
CA GLY A 63 -2.87 5.21 0.16
C GLY A 63 -4.30 5.72 0.31
N LEU A 64 -5.29 4.92 -0.08
CA LEU A 64 -6.69 5.33 -0.08
C LEU A 64 -7.38 5.24 1.31
N PRO A 65 -7.16 4.20 2.15
CA PRO A 65 -7.90 4.04 3.39
C PRO A 65 -7.84 5.22 4.36
N PRO A 66 -6.69 5.92 4.54
CA PRO A 66 -6.66 7.12 5.39
C PRO A 66 -7.63 8.20 4.91
N LEU A 67 -7.72 8.41 3.59
CA LEU A 67 -8.64 9.38 3.00
C LEU A 67 -10.10 8.97 3.24
N VAL A 68 -10.44 7.71 2.99
CA VAL A 68 -11.83 7.21 3.18
C VAL A 68 -12.26 7.29 4.63
N LYS A 69 -11.38 6.94 5.59
CA LYS A 69 -11.70 6.95 7.03
C LYS A 69 -11.75 8.36 7.61
N PHE A 70 -10.81 9.23 7.24
CA PHE A 70 -10.54 10.47 7.97
C PHE A 70 -10.61 11.75 7.11
N GLY A 71 -10.71 11.64 5.79
CA GLY A 71 -10.81 12.80 4.89
C GLY A 71 -12.12 13.55 5.02
N LYS A 72 -12.15 14.81 4.56
CA LYS A 72 -13.38 15.58 4.44
C LYS A 72 -14.28 15.01 3.35
N GLU A 73 -15.58 15.10 3.55
CA GLU A 73 -16.56 14.50 2.63
C GLU A 73 -16.50 15.07 1.21
N SER A 74 -16.23 16.37 1.06
CA SER A 74 -16.02 17.02 -0.23
C SER A 74 -14.85 16.39 -1.01
N VAL A 75 -13.74 16.11 -0.32
CA VAL A 75 -12.54 15.50 -0.92
C VAL A 75 -12.78 14.03 -1.25
N LYS A 76 -13.45 13.28 -0.36
CA LYS A 76 -13.82 11.88 -0.60
C LYS A 76 -14.68 11.74 -1.86
N LYS A 77 -15.76 12.54 -1.99
CA LYS A 77 -16.64 12.50 -3.16
C LYS A 77 -15.92 12.84 -4.46
N ARG A 78 -14.90 13.67 -4.41
CA ARG A 78 -14.10 14.07 -5.58
C ARG A 78 -13.08 12.98 -5.99
N VAL A 79 -12.49 12.26 -5.05
CA VAL A 79 -11.33 11.39 -5.30
C VAL A 79 -11.68 9.90 -5.28
N VAL A 80 -12.44 9.47 -4.28
CA VAL A 80 -12.67 8.04 -4.00
C VAL A 80 -13.32 7.28 -5.15
N PRO A 81 -14.38 7.81 -5.83
CA PRO A 81 -15.04 7.08 -6.91
C PRO A 81 -14.10 6.69 -8.06
N ASP A 82 -13.28 7.62 -8.53
CA ASP A 82 -12.37 7.36 -9.66
C ASP A 82 -11.22 6.43 -9.27
N VAL A 83 -10.76 6.51 -8.02
CA VAL A 83 -9.70 5.61 -7.53
C VAL A 83 -10.23 4.18 -7.35
N ILE A 84 -11.42 4.00 -6.79
CA ILE A 84 -12.07 2.68 -6.66
C ILE A 84 -12.38 2.06 -8.02
N ALA A 85 -12.81 2.88 -8.99
CA ALA A 85 -13.05 2.43 -10.35
C ALA A 85 -11.74 2.06 -11.11
N GLY A 86 -10.57 2.39 -10.55
CA GLY A 86 -9.28 2.16 -11.19
C GLY A 86 -8.93 3.15 -12.30
N LYS A 87 -9.69 4.25 -12.44
CA LYS A 87 -9.43 5.33 -13.41
C LYS A 87 -8.29 6.23 -12.96
N LYS A 88 -8.14 6.41 -11.66
CA LYS A 88 -7.09 7.18 -11.00
C LYS A 88 -6.34 6.32 -10.01
N ARG A 89 -5.10 6.70 -9.70
CA ARG A 89 -4.24 5.98 -8.75
C ARG A 89 -3.88 6.88 -7.57
N ILE A 90 -3.72 6.24 -6.41
CA ILE A 90 -3.27 6.87 -5.17
C ILE A 90 -2.16 6.04 -4.54
N CYS A 91 -1.23 6.69 -3.87
CA CYS A 91 -0.22 6.02 -3.06
C CYS A 91 -0.01 6.71 -1.71
N LEU A 92 0.73 6.04 -0.83
CA LEU A 92 1.10 6.52 0.50
C LEU A 92 2.53 7.04 0.49
N CYS A 93 2.75 8.28 0.92
CA CYS A 93 4.03 8.97 0.97
C CYS A 93 4.41 9.28 2.41
N ILE A 94 5.06 8.33 3.10
CA ILE A 94 5.51 8.48 4.50
C ILE A 94 7.03 8.57 4.55
N THR A 95 7.73 7.55 4.05
CA THR A 95 9.17 7.37 4.17
C THR A 95 9.96 8.49 3.49
N GLU A 96 10.99 8.95 4.14
CA GLU A 96 11.97 9.95 3.69
C GLU A 96 13.37 9.36 3.65
N PRO A 97 14.37 10.02 3.04
CA PRO A 97 15.75 9.54 3.05
C PRO A 97 16.25 9.19 4.44
N ASP A 98 15.96 10.01 5.45
CA ASP A 98 16.45 9.88 6.83
C ASP A 98 15.38 9.41 7.84
N ALA A 99 14.14 9.19 7.41
CA ALA A 99 13.04 8.75 8.27
C ALA A 99 12.24 7.61 7.63
N GLY A 100 12.59 6.37 7.95
CA GLY A 100 11.88 5.17 7.53
C GLY A 100 10.98 4.62 8.64
N SER A 101 11.49 3.67 9.44
CA SER A 101 10.75 3.11 10.59
C SER A 101 10.44 4.15 11.66
N ASP A 102 11.28 5.16 11.80
CA ASP A 102 11.10 6.28 12.71
C ASP A 102 10.25 7.39 12.07
N VAL A 103 8.99 7.08 11.86
CA VAL A 103 7.98 7.99 11.25
C VAL A 103 7.80 9.28 12.05
N ALA A 104 8.06 9.25 13.36
CA ALA A 104 7.91 10.42 14.23
C ALA A 104 8.90 11.54 13.89
N ASN A 105 10.02 11.20 13.25
CA ASN A 105 11.11 12.14 12.91
C ASN A 105 11.13 12.56 11.44
N LEU A 106 10.03 12.36 10.69
CA LEU A 106 9.90 12.90 9.35
C LEU A 106 10.07 14.43 9.34
N VAL A 107 10.66 14.96 8.26
CA VAL A 107 11.03 16.38 8.13
C VAL A 107 10.33 17.12 6.99
N THR A 108 9.63 16.41 6.09
CA THR A 108 8.80 17.09 5.06
C THR A 108 7.85 18.07 5.75
N GLU A 109 8.01 19.35 5.49
CA GLU A 109 7.33 20.43 6.20
C GLU A 109 6.06 20.87 5.47
N ALA A 110 5.05 21.34 6.22
CA ALA A 110 3.86 21.97 5.69
C ALA A 110 3.49 23.18 6.55
N LYS A 111 3.76 24.38 6.05
CA LYS A 111 3.45 25.64 6.71
C LYS A 111 2.12 26.21 6.21
N LYS A 112 1.22 26.52 7.15
CA LYS A 112 -0.03 27.17 6.78
C LYS A 112 0.21 28.61 6.34
N THR A 113 -0.46 29.04 5.27
CA THR A 113 -0.41 30.43 4.80
C THR A 113 -1.10 31.37 5.81
N GLU A 114 -0.75 32.67 5.79
CA GLU A 114 -1.32 33.66 6.71
C GLU A 114 -2.84 33.78 6.62
N ASP A 115 -3.40 33.62 5.41
CA ASP A 115 -4.85 33.61 5.19
C ASP A 115 -5.54 32.33 5.64
N GLY A 116 -4.76 31.33 6.11
CA GLY A 116 -5.23 30.04 6.61
C GLY A 116 -5.85 29.10 5.57
N LYS A 117 -5.75 29.42 4.27
CA LYS A 117 -6.43 28.65 3.20
C LYS A 117 -5.62 27.52 2.62
N TYR A 118 -4.30 27.58 2.77
CA TYR A 118 -3.38 26.63 2.15
C TYR A 118 -2.28 26.19 3.12
N TYR A 119 -1.67 25.07 2.81
CA TYR A 119 -0.35 24.66 3.30
C TYR A 119 0.66 24.84 2.17
N ILE A 120 1.84 25.34 2.46
CA ILE A 120 3.01 25.30 1.58
C ILE A 120 3.87 24.12 2.02
N VAL A 121 4.02 23.14 1.12
CA VAL A 121 4.69 21.87 1.41
C VAL A 121 6.06 21.84 0.75
N ASN A 122 7.09 21.51 1.55
CA ASN A 122 8.47 21.34 1.12
C ASN A 122 9.08 20.08 1.71
N GLY A 123 9.77 19.29 0.89
CA GLY A 123 10.48 18.08 1.31
C GLY A 123 10.51 16.99 0.27
N GLU A 124 11.06 15.83 0.65
CA GLU A 124 11.27 14.68 -0.24
C GLU A 124 10.76 13.40 0.39
N LYS A 125 10.10 12.57 -0.40
CA LYS A 125 9.70 11.21 -0.05
C LYS A 125 10.44 10.19 -0.90
N LYS A 126 10.83 9.08 -0.26
CA LYS A 126 11.63 8.02 -0.87
C LYS A 126 10.96 6.67 -0.68
N TRP A 127 11.21 5.74 -1.58
CA TRP A 127 10.64 4.39 -1.56
C TRP A 127 9.12 4.35 -1.75
N ILE A 128 8.56 5.29 -2.49
CA ILE A 128 7.12 5.41 -2.63
C ILE A 128 6.61 4.44 -3.68
N THR A 129 5.94 3.38 -3.23
CA THR A 129 5.29 2.39 -4.08
C THR A 129 4.21 3.04 -4.94
N ASN A 130 4.21 2.75 -6.25
CA ASN A 130 3.34 3.30 -7.29
C ASN A 130 3.44 4.82 -7.54
N GLY A 131 4.31 5.56 -6.87
CA GLY A 131 4.40 7.03 -6.99
C GLY A 131 4.55 7.52 -8.42
N ILE A 132 5.28 6.79 -9.29
CA ILE A 132 5.48 7.19 -10.69
C ILE A 132 4.17 7.24 -11.50
N TRP A 133 3.16 6.45 -11.13
CA TRP A 133 1.88 6.37 -11.82
C TRP A 133 0.71 7.02 -11.07
N SER A 134 0.92 7.39 -9.79
CA SER A 134 -0.14 7.91 -8.95
C SER A 134 -0.55 9.31 -9.38
N ASP A 135 -1.85 9.58 -9.37
CA ASP A 135 -2.45 10.89 -9.55
C ASP A 135 -2.55 11.63 -8.21
N TYR A 136 -2.68 10.87 -7.13
CA TYR A 136 -2.86 11.37 -5.76
C TYR A 136 -1.84 10.76 -4.82
N PHE A 137 -1.40 11.57 -3.86
CA PHE A 137 -0.45 11.20 -2.81
C PHE A 137 -1.07 11.48 -1.45
N THR A 138 -1.19 10.45 -0.59
CA THR A 138 -1.47 10.62 0.84
C THR A 138 -0.14 10.84 1.54
N VAL A 139 0.16 12.09 1.89
CA VAL A 139 1.50 12.53 2.31
C VAL A 139 1.53 12.84 3.80
N ALA A 140 2.47 12.23 4.52
CA ALA A 140 2.80 12.63 5.88
C ALA A 140 3.70 13.86 5.86
N VAL A 141 3.31 14.88 6.62
CA VAL A 141 4.01 16.15 6.70
C VAL A 141 4.13 16.61 8.14
N ARG A 142 5.10 17.46 8.42
CA ARG A 142 5.26 18.14 9.71
C ARG A 142 4.58 19.49 9.67
N THR A 143 3.55 19.64 10.48
CA THR A 143 2.81 20.91 10.67
C THR A 143 3.02 21.52 12.05
N GLY A 144 3.57 20.76 12.98
CA GLY A 144 3.84 21.16 14.36
C GLY A 144 5.27 20.88 14.80
N GLY A 145 5.49 20.83 16.10
CA GLY A 145 6.80 20.55 16.71
C GLY A 145 7.32 19.13 16.42
N GLU A 146 8.41 18.77 17.10
CA GLU A 146 9.05 17.47 16.97
C GLU A 146 8.19 16.32 17.45
N GLY A 147 8.54 15.09 17.02
CA GLY A 147 7.91 13.85 17.44
C GLY A 147 6.52 13.61 16.83
N MET A 148 5.77 12.70 17.41
CA MET A 148 4.50 12.21 16.90
C MET A 148 3.40 13.29 16.84
N GLY A 149 3.42 14.24 17.78
CA GLY A 149 2.43 15.29 17.91
C GLY A 149 2.53 16.42 16.87
N GLY A 150 3.58 16.42 16.04
CA GLY A 150 3.73 17.43 14.98
C GLY A 150 3.39 16.90 13.58
N VAL A 151 2.94 15.65 13.45
CA VAL A 151 2.67 15.00 12.16
C VAL A 151 1.22 15.20 11.73
N SER A 152 1.01 15.57 10.46
CA SER A 152 -0.29 15.62 9.79
C SER A 152 -0.27 14.80 8.50
N LEU A 153 -1.44 14.56 7.92
CA LEU A 153 -1.59 13.94 6.61
C LEU A 153 -2.31 14.89 5.65
N LEU A 154 -1.76 15.05 4.44
CA LEU A 154 -2.35 15.84 3.37
C LEU A 154 -2.58 14.98 2.12
N LEU A 155 -3.67 15.23 1.42
CA LEU A 155 -3.86 14.76 0.06
C LEU A 155 -3.24 15.76 -0.91
N ILE A 156 -2.22 15.33 -1.66
CA ILE A 156 -1.54 16.14 -2.67
C ILE A 156 -1.81 15.53 -4.05
N GLU A 157 -2.09 16.37 -5.04
CA GLU A 157 -2.31 15.92 -6.42
C GLU A 157 -1.01 16.07 -7.21
N LYS A 158 -0.71 15.09 -8.06
CA LYS A 158 0.50 15.11 -8.90
C LYS A 158 0.59 16.33 -9.80
N THR A 159 -0.57 16.90 -10.18
CA THR A 159 -0.68 18.07 -11.06
C THR A 159 -0.45 19.40 -10.36
N MET A 160 -0.34 19.42 -9.03
CA MET A 160 -0.03 20.64 -8.29
C MET A 160 1.38 21.15 -8.65
N PRO A 161 1.55 22.46 -8.95
CA PRO A 161 2.87 23.04 -9.19
C PRO A 161 3.83 22.73 -8.04
N GLY A 162 5.09 22.40 -8.36
CA GLY A 162 6.11 22.04 -7.39
C GLY A 162 6.18 20.55 -7.04
N VAL A 163 5.24 19.72 -7.52
CA VAL A 163 5.31 18.26 -7.36
C VAL A 163 6.13 17.65 -8.49
N SER A 164 7.19 16.94 -8.15
CA SER A 164 7.97 16.16 -9.11
C SER A 164 8.17 14.71 -8.66
N VAL A 165 8.26 13.80 -9.63
CA VAL A 165 8.43 12.38 -9.36
C VAL A 165 9.54 11.79 -10.20
N ARG A 166 10.38 10.95 -9.61
CA ARG A 166 11.47 10.26 -10.29
C ARG A 166 11.48 8.79 -9.91
N ARG A 167 11.45 7.92 -10.91
CA ARG A 167 11.54 6.47 -10.71
C ARG A 167 12.85 6.10 -10.01
N MET A 168 12.77 5.13 -9.11
CA MET A 168 13.94 4.54 -8.48
C MET A 168 14.33 3.24 -9.18
N ASP A 169 15.64 3.06 -9.39
CA ASP A 169 16.21 1.80 -9.83
C ASP A 169 16.47 0.92 -8.61
N CYS A 170 15.54 0.01 -8.34
CA CYS A 170 15.57 -0.88 -7.18
C CYS A 170 15.99 -2.29 -7.60
N GLN A 171 16.71 -2.99 -6.71
CA GLN A 171 16.93 -4.41 -6.86
C GLN A 171 15.65 -5.17 -6.53
N GLY A 172 15.03 -5.80 -7.54
CA GLY A 172 13.73 -6.48 -7.42
C GLY A 172 12.54 -5.51 -7.45
N VAL A 173 11.34 -6.05 -7.28
CA VAL A 173 10.03 -5.36 -7.27
C VAL A 173 9.82 -4.27 -8.33
N TRP A 174 10.45 -4.38 -9.49
CA TRP A 174 10.44 -3.39 -10.58
C TRP A 174 9.04 -2.93 -10.99
N ALA A 175 8.10 -3.88 -11.01
CA ALA A 175 6.72 -3.62 -11.40
C ALA A 175 5.94 -2.78 -10.39
N SER A 176 6.46 -2.54 -9.18
CA SER A 176 5.81 -1.70 -8.16
C SER A 176 5.92 -0.20 -8.43
N GLY A 177 6.82 0.22 -9.35
CA GLY A 177 7.01 1.64 -9.68
C GLY A 177 7.45 2.48 -8.50
N THR A 178 8.44 2.01 -7.75
CA THR A 178 9.03 2.72 -6.61
C THR A 178 9.63 4.06 -7.05
N THR A 179 9.40 5.10 -6.26
CA THR A 179 9.57 6.49 -6.69
C THR A 179 10.16 7.35 -5.60
N TYR A 180 10.99 8.34 -6.00
CA TYR A 180 11.21 9.57 -5.27
C TYR A 180 10.08 10.55 -5.60
N VAL A 181 9.54 11.22 -4.59
CA VAL A 181 8.55 12.30 -4.77
C VAL A 181 9.09 13.54 -4.07
N ASN A 182 9.26 14.63 -4.81
CA ASN A 182 9.76 15.87 -4.29
C ASN A 182 8.66 16.94 -4.30
N PHE A 183 8.64 17.77 -3.26
CA PHE A 183 7.71 18.87 -3.07
C PHE A 183 8.50 20.17 -2.90
N GLU A 184 8.28 21.15 -3.78
CA GLU A 184 8.91 22.48 -3.77
C GLU A 184 7.83 23.54 -3.79
N ASP A 185 7.59 24.20 -2.66
CA ASP A 185 6.57 25.22 -2.45
C ASP A 185 5.16 24.80 -2.94
N VAL A 186 4.82 23.54 -2.74
CA VAL A 186 3.53 22.99 -3.20
C VAL A 186 2.39 23.60 -2.39
N LYS A 187 1.51 24.33 -3.06
CA LYS A 187 0.35 24.99 -2.46
C LYS A 187 -0.83 24.03 -2.36
N VAL A 188 -1.10 23.51 -1.16
CA VAL A 188 -2.13 22.50 -0.89
C VAL A 188 -3.30 23.12 -0.14
N PRO A 189 -4.55 23.02 -0.63
CA PRO A 189 -5.72 23.53 0.09
C PRO A 189 -5.89 22.89 1.47
N VAL A 190 -6.27 23.66 2.49
CA VAL A 190 -6.52 23.13 3.86
C VAL A 190 -7.66 22.12 3.91
N GLU A 191 -8.52 22.08 2.91
CA GLU A 191 -9.56 21.05 2.80
C GLU A 191 -8.99 19.66 2.51
N ASN A 192 -7.80 19.58 1.93
CA ASN A 192 -7.08 18.33 1.66
C ASN A 192 -6.41 17.72 2.90
N LEU A 193 -6.58 18.32 4.09
CA LEU A 193 -6.13 17.73 5.35
C LEU A 193 -6.93 16.44 5.64
N ILE A 194 -6.22 15.36 5.87
CA ILE A 194 -6.78 14.05 6.23
C ILE A 194 -6.74 13.90 7.75
N GLY A 195 -7.90 13.91 8.36
CA GLY A 195 -8.04 13.92 9.82
C GLY A 195 -7.91 15.32 10.42
N LYS A 196 -7.19 15.44 11.53
CA LYS A 196 -6.93 16.69 12.23
C LYS A 196 -5.46 17.05 12.18
N GLU A 197 -5.15 18.34 12.12
CA GLU A 197 -3.79 18.86 12.18
C GLU A 197 -3.07 18.35 13.42
N ASN A 198 -1.82 17.94 13.27
CA ASN A 198 -0.97 17.37 14.32
C ASN A 198 -1.45 16.02 14.91
N GLN A 199 -2.42 15.35 14.27
CA GLN A 199 -2.90 14.02 14.66
C GLN A 199 -2.67 12.94 13.57
N GLY A 200 -1.85 13.23 12.58
CA GLY A 200 -1.58 12.33 11.46
C GLY A 200 -0.90 11.04 11.87
N PHE A 201 -0.04 11.06 12.89
CA PHE A 201 0.64 9.85 13.37
C PHE A 201 -0.34 8.74 13.77
N LYS A 202 -1.43 9.08 14.48
CA LYS A 202 -2.48 8.12 14.84
C LYS A 202 -3.17 7.53 13.61
N VAL A 203 -3.42 8.36 12.59
CA VAL A 203 -4.03 7.92 11.32
C VAL A 203 -3.12 6.94 10.61
N ILE A 204 -1.81 7.24 10.53
CA ILE A 204 -0.79 6.37 9.93
C ILE A 204 -0.75 5.02 10.63
N MET A 205 -0.67 5.00 11.96
CA MET A 205 -0.58 3.74 12.73
C MET A 205 -1.83 2.87 12.58
N THR A 206 -3.01 3.49 12.51
CA THR A 206 -4.27 2.77 12.24
C THR A 206 -4.25 2.12 10.86
N ASN A 207 -3.70 2.80 9.85
CA ASN A 207 -3.57 2.28 8.49
C ASN A 207 -2.57 1.13 8.40
N PHE A 208 -1.45 1.21 9.11
CA PHE A 208 -0.40 0.19 9.09
C PHE A 208 -0.84 -1.18 9.60
N ASN A 209 -1.86 -1.27 10.45
CA ASN A 209 -2.39 -2.56 10.89
C ASN A 209 -2.98 -3.36 9.74
N HIS A 210 -3.74 -2.71 8.85
CA HIS A 210 -4.27 -3.32 7.64
C HIS A 210 -3.14 -3.70 6.65
N GLU A 211 -2.18 -2.80 6.45
CA GLU A 211 -1.02 -3.04 5.58
C GLU A 211 -0.22 -4.28 6.04
N ARG A 212 0.03 -4.41 7.34
CA ARG A 212 0.75 -5.57 7.90
C ARG A 212 0.05 -6.88 7.60
N LEU A 213 -1.29 -6.93 7.72
CA LEU A 213 -2.07 -8.11 7.38
C LEU A 213 -1.88 -8.49 5.91
N GLY A 214 -1.97 -7.52 4.99
CA GLY A 214 -1.75 -7.74 3.56
C GLY A 214 -0.36 -8.31 3.25
N ILE A 215 0.68 -7.83 3.94
CA ILE A 215 2.06 -8.34 3.77
C ILE A 215 2.19 -9.78 4.30
N ILE A 216 1.56 -10.11 5.45
CA ILE A 216 1.56 -11.46 6.01
C ILE A 216 0.93 -12.45 5.03
N ILE A 217 -0.22 -12.11 4.45
CA ILE A 217 -0.92 -12.94 3.46
C ILE A 217 -0.01 -13.22 2.25
N GLN A 218 0.62 -12.17 1.70
CA GLN A 218 1.54 -12.30 0.56
C GLN A 218 2.74 -13.18 0.91
N ALA A 219 3.38 -12.96 2.05
CA ALA A 219 4.54 -13.73 2.49
C ALA A 219 4.20 -15.22 2.61
N ASN A 220 3.05 -15.55 3.20
CA ASN A 220 2.57 -16.92 3.31
C ASN A 220 2.35 -17.56 1.93
N ARG A 221 1.67 -16.88 1.01
CA ARG A 221 1.46 -17.40 -0.35
C ARG A 221 2.78 -17.56 -1.12
N PHE A 222 3.70 -16.62 -1.04
CA PHE A 222 5.00 -16.75 -1.69
C PHE A 222 5.81 -17.92 -1.14
N SER A 223 5.76 -18.18 0.17
CA SER A 223 6.38 -19.35 0.78
C SER A 223 5.82 -20.65 0.21
N ARG A 224 4.49 -20.73 0.03
CA ARG A 224 3.83 -21.89 -0.61
C ARG A 224 4.26 -22.07 -2.07
N VAL A 225 4.32 -21.00 -2.84
CA VAL A 225 4.80 -21.06 -4.24
C VAL A 225 6.23 -21.58 -4.30
N CYS A 226 7.13 -21.06 -3.46
CA CYS A 226 8.52 -21.54 -3.39
C CYS A 226 8.58 -23.03 -3.00
N TYR A 227 7.79 -23.45 -2.02
CA TYR A 227 7.73 -24.84 -1.59
C TYR A 227 7.23 -25.76 -2.71
N GLU A 228 6.14 -25.42 -3.38
CA GLU A 228 5.57 -26.20 -4.49
C GLU A 228 6.58 -26.36 -5.63
N GLU A 229 7.26 -25.31 -6.02
CA GLU A 229 8.28 -25.36 -7.08
C GLU A 229 9.50 -26.18 -6.67
N ALA A 230 9.96 -26.04 -5.42
CA ALA A 230 11.04 -26.86 -4.87
C ALA A 230 10.68 -28.35 -4.88
N LEU A 231 9.45 -28.69 -4.45
CA LEU A 231 8.96 -30.06 -4.43
C LEU A 231 8.84 -30.65 -5.85
N LYS A 232 8.29 -29.89 -6.80
CA LYS A 232 8.21 -30.29 -8.21
C LYS A 232 9.60 -30.56 -8.79
N TYR A 233 10.58 -29.73 -8.49
CA TYR A 233 11.96 -29.92 -8.92
C TYR A 233 12.58 -31.15 -8.28
N ALA A 234 12.49 -31.31 -6.96
CA ALA A 234 13.04 -32.46 -6.22
C ALA A 234 12.43 -33.79 -6.66
N SER A 235 11.16 -33.79 -7.07
CA SER A 235 10.47 -34.98 -7.59
C SER A 235 10.94 -35.41 -9.00
N LYS A 236 11.60 -34.52 -9.76
CA LYS A 236 12.09 -34.79 -11.11
C LYS A 236 13.59 -35.01 -11.16
N ARG A 237 14.38 -34.19 -10.46
CA ARG A 237 15.84 -34.23 -10.48
C ARG A 237 16.37 -35.52 -9.83
N LYS A 238 17.29 -36.19 -10.49
CA LYS A 238 17.99 -37.38 -9.97
C LYS A 238 19.45 -37.07 -9.67
N THR A 239 19.97 -37.59 -8.56
CA THR A 239 21.36 -37.60 -8.16
C THR A 239 21.68 -38.92 -7.46
N PHE A 240 22.85 -39.49 -7.69
CA PHE A 240 23.24 -40.78 -7.12
C PHE A 240 22.20 -41.90 -7.36
N GLY A 241 21.61 -41.93 -8.56
CA GLY A 241 20.65 -42.96 -8.96
C GLY A 241 19.21 -42.83 -8.43
N LYS A 242 18.91 -41.88 -7.58
CA LYS A 242 17.56 -41.65 -6.99
C LYS A 242 17.11 -40.19 -7.10
N LYS A 243 15.81 -39.92 -6.94
CA LYS A 243 15.27 -38.57 -6.98
C LYS A 243 15.75 -37.75 -5.77
N LEU A 244 15.82 -36.41 -5.92
CA LEU A 244 16.23 -35.55 -4.81
C LEU A 244 15.28 -35.70 -3.60
N VAL A 245 13.98 -35.84 -3.83
CA VAL A 245 12.98 -36.04 -2.77
C VAL A 245 13.22 -37.32 -1.97
N ASP A 246 13.92 -38.33 -2.51
CA ASP A 246 14.20 -39.58 -1.81
C ASP A 246 15.48 -39.52 -0.93
N HIS A 247 16.13 -38.36 -0.85
CA HIS A 247 17.28 -38.12 0.04
C HIS A 247 16.78 -37.62 1.40
N PRO A 248 17.04 -38.35 2.52
CA PRO A 248 16.43 -38.06 3.84
C PRO A 248 16.60 -36.63 4.33
N VAL A 249 17.77 -36.03 4.11
CA VAL A 249 18.05 -34.64 4.54
C VAL A 249 17.15 -33.64 3.79
N LEU A 250 16.99 -33.82 2.47
CA LEU A 250 16.13 -32.93 1.66
C LEU A 250 14.66 -33.13 2.00
N THR A 251 14.22 -34.38 2.18
CA THR A 251 12.85 -34.70 2.60
C THR A 251 12.53 -34.07 3.95
N SER A 252 13.42 -34.18 4.93
CA SER A 252 13.24 -33.57 6.27
C SER A 252 13.16 -32.04 6.19
N ALA A 253 14.05 -31.39 5.41
CA ALA A 253 14.02 -29.94 5.20
C ALA A 253 12.70 -29.50 4.57
N MET A 254 12.26 -30.16 3.49
CA MET A 254 11.00 -29.84 2.80
C MET A 254 9.80 -30.01 3.73
N PHE A 255 9.76 -31.06 4.56
CA PHE A 255 8.69 -31.26 5.53
C PHE A 255 8.66 -30.17 6.61
N THR A 256 9.83 -29.69 7.06
CA THR A 256 9.93 -28.57 8.00
C THR A 256 9.38 -27.28 7.39
N TYR A 257 9.73 -26.94 6.14
CA TYR A 257 9.19 -25.79 5.44
C TYR A 257 7.67 -25.89 5.24
N PHE A 258 7.15 -27.07 4.89
CA PHE A 258 5.71 -27.31 4.78
C PHE A 258 4.99 -26.99 6.09
N ARG A 259 5.46 -27.51 7.21
CA ARG A 259 4.87 -27.23 8.53
C ARG A 259 4.89 -25.75 8.93
N LEU A 260 5.91 -24.99 8.48
CA LEU A 260 6.00 -23.55 8.74
C LEU A 260 5.09 -22.71 7.83
N SER A 261 4.73 -23.23 6.65
CA SER A 261 3.86 -22.55 5.69
C SER A 261 2.37 -22.85 5.84
N GLU A 262 2.03 -23.90 6.62
CA GLU A 262 0.65 -24.22 6.96
C GLU A 262 0.32 -23.64 8.34
N PRO A 263 -0.69 -22.79 8.47
CA PRO A 263 -1.16 -22.36 9.79
C PRO A 263 -1.75 -23.56 10.53
N ASN A 264 -1.34 -23.73 11.78
CA ASN A 264 -2.01 -24.65 12.71
C ASN A 264 -3.40 -24.15 13.02
#